data_a1c287eb2e7d89e89d01033b4e84efe4
#
_entry.id   a1c287eb2e7d89e89d01033b4e84efe4
#
_cell.length_a   1.000
_cell.length_b   1.000
_cell.length_c   1.000
_cell.angle_alpha   90.00
_cell.angle_beta   90.00
_cell.angle_gamma   90.00
#
_symmetry.space_group_name_H-M   'P 1'
#
loop_
_entity.id
_entity.type
_entity.pdbx_description
1 polymer ?
#
loop_
_entity_poly.entity_id
_entity_poly.type
_entity_poly.pdbx_seq_one_letter_code
_entity_poly.pdbx_strand_id
1 'polypeptide(L)'
;MGLLSIFKKKDASAEPQKPASVASKPAETKKEVKPVADKITLGYTHLSGCTGCTVALADNYAGLLTLLDKYVDLKYMPTLADARHIQQVDVSFVEGSVCINDKLAVEELKETREKSTIVVALGGCACYGNITRFGRGGQ
;
A
#
# COMPACT_ATOMS: atom_id res chain seq x y z
N MET A 1 -35.87 14.23 -42.54
CA MET A 1 -34.89 13.48 -43.35
C MET A 1 -33.59 13.56 -42.60
N GLY A 2 -33.10 12.65 -41.81
CA GLY A 2 -33.09 11.23 -41.80
C GLY A 2 -31.72 10.86 -41.30
N LEU A 3 -31.46 10.97 -39.95
CA LEU A 3 -30.13 10.71 -39.32
C LEU A 3 -30.24 9.47 -38.42
N LEU A 4 -30.76 8.40 -38.97
CA LEU A 4 -31.10 7.16 -38.24
C LEU A 4 -30.63 5.92 -38.99
N SER A 5 -29.34 5.85 -39.39
CA SER A 5 -28.84 4.64 -40.05
C SER A 5 -27.38 4.26 -39.76
N ILE A 6 -26.84 4.54 -38.59
CA ILE A 6 -25.43 4.20 -38.27
C ILE A 6 -25.28 3.13 -37.15
N PHE A 7 -26.37 2.57 -36.65
CA PHE A 7 -26.26 1.42 -35.75
C PHE A 7 -26.67 0.12 -36.42
N LYS A 8 -25.82 -0.37 -37.33
CA LYS A 8 -25.91 -1.72 -37.83
C LYS A 8 -25.22 -2.67 -36.84
N LYS A 9 -26.03 -3.33 -36.04
CA LYS A 9 -25.66 -4.39 -35.12
C LYS A 9 -24.88 -5.47 -35.87
N LYS A 10 -23.63 -5.70 -35.50
CA LYS A 10 -22.81 -6.78 -35.99
C LYS A 10 -22.89 -7.89 -34.98
N ASP A 11 -23.78 -8.85 -35.21
CA ASP A 11 -23.82 -10.09 -34.45
C ASP A 11 -22.57 -10.89 -34.75
N ALA A 12 -21.65 -10.95 -33.79
CA ALA A 12 -20.56 -11.88 -33.80
C ALA A 12 -20.75 -12.82 -32.61
N SER A 13 -21.22 -14.02 -32.91
CA SER A 13 -21.23 -15.16 -32.02
C SER A 13 -19.80 -15.49 -31.61
N ALA A 14 -19.36 -15.02 -30.45
CA ALA A 14 -18.13 -15.45 -29.81
C ALA A 14 -18.46 -16.60 -28.87
N GLU A 15 -18.03 -17.76 -29.25
CA GLU A 15 -18.02 -18.98 -28.44
C GLU A 15 -17.19 -18.78 -27.17
N PRO A 16 -17.65 -19.18 -25.97
CA PRO A 16 -16.88 -18.98 -24.74
C PRO A 16 -15.66 -19.91 -24.74
N GLN A 17 -14.48 -19.32 -24.85
CA GLN A 17 -13.22 -20.05 -24.67
C GLN A 17 -13.12 -20.54 -23.22
N LYS A 18 -13.07 -21.86 -23.09
CA LYS A 18 -12.79 -22.59 -21.86
C LYS A 18 -11.43 -22.16 -21.30
N PRO A 19 -11.33 -21.75 -20.01
CA PRO A 19 -10.05 -21.38 -19.45
C PRO A 19 -9.14 -22.62 -19.40
N ALA A 20 -7.96 -22.47 -19.99
CA ALA A 20 -6.90 -23.47 -19.89
C ALA A 20 -6.44 -23.56 -18.44
N SER A 21 -6.54 -24.74 -17.84
CA SER A 21 -6.04 -25.04 -16.52
C SER A 21 -4.51 -25.02 -16.52
N VAL A 22 -3.93 -23.91 -16.07
CA VAL A 22 -2.50 -23.84 -15.77
C VAL A 22 -2.31 -24.42 -14.37
N ALA A 23 -2.10 -25.73 -14.29
CA ALA A 23 -1.62 -26.39 -13.10
C ALA A 23 -0.12 -26.17 -12.96
N SER A 24 0.29 -25.05 -12.40
CA SER A 24 1.66 -24.88 -11.89
C SER A 24 1.68 -25.29 -10.43
N LYS A 25 2.24 -26.46 -10.15
CA LYS A 25 2.62 -26.90 -8.80
C LYS A 25 3.59 -25.86 -8.24
N PRO A 26 3.33 -25.28 -7.04
CA PRO A 26 4.36 -24.51 -6.34
C PRO A 26 5.45 -25.49 -5.91
N ALA A 27 6.68 -25.24 -6.35
CA ALA A 27 7.85 -25.90 -5.79
C ALA A 27 8.03 -25.35 -4.36
N GLU A 28 7.61 -26.12 -3.37
CA GLU A 28 7.90 -25.86 -1.96
C GLU A 28 9.40 -26.05 -1.72
N THR A 29 10.16 -24.99 -1.87
CA THR A 29 11.50 -24.93 -1.29
C THR A 29 11.35 -24.40 0.14
N LYS A 30 11.08 -25.29 1.09
CA LYS A 30 11.20 -25.02 2.53
C LYS A 30 12.68 -24.78 2.84
N LYS A 31 13.15 -23.54 2.69
CA LYS A 31 14.32 -23.09 3.41
C LYS A 31 13.86 -22.75 4.83
N GLU A 32 14.23 -23.55 5.81
CA GLU A 32 14.12 -23.18 7.21
C GLU A 32 14.95 -21.90 7.45
N VAL A 33 14.25 -20.79 7.48
CA VAL A 33 14.85 -19.51 7.88
C VAL A 33 14.82 -19.51 9.40
N LYS A 34 16.01 -19.51 10.03
CA LYS A 34 16.14 -19.34 11.48
C LYS A 34 15.41 -18.06 11.91
N PRO A 35 14.64 -18.08 13.02
CA PRO A 35 14.00 -16.87 13.50
C PRO A 35 15.06 -15.81 13.80
N VAL A 36 14.86 -14.59 13.29
CA VAL A 36 15.67 -13.43 13.67
C VAL A 36 15.37 -13.17 15.14
N ALA A 37 16.39 -13.12 15.98
CA ALA A 37 16.24 -13.03 17.43
C ALA A 37 15.48 -11.78 17.89
N ASP A 38 15.58 -10.67 17.13
CA ASP A 38 14.86 -9.43 17.39
C ASP A 38 14.12 -9.00 16.11
N LYS A 39 12.79 -8.87 16.18
CA LYS A 39 11.97 -8.33 15.10
C LYS A 39 12.20 -6.83 14.98
N ILE A 40 12.24 -6.34 13.74
CA ILE A 40 12.28 -4.91 13.45
C ILE A 40 10.91 -4.30 13.78
N THR A 41 10.88 -3.26 14.59
CA THR A 41 9.65 -2.54 14.91
C THR A 41 9.27 -1.60 13.76
N LEU A 42 8.01 -1.72 13.29
CA LEU A 42 7.50 -0.99 12.13
C LEU A 42 6.33 -0.09 12.51
N GLY A 43 6.40 1.16 12.09
CA GLY A 43 5.29 2.09 12.01
C GLY A 43 4.84 2.29 10.56
N TYR A 44 3.58 2.56 10.36
CA TYR A 44 3.01 2.90 9.06
C TYR A 44 2.08 4.10 9.21
N THR A 45 2.45 5.23 8.64
CA THR A 45 1.67 6.47 8.66
C THR A 45 1.03 6.70 7.31
N HIS A 46 -0.28 6.92 7.30
CA HIS A 46 -1.06 7.20 6.10
C HIS A 46 -1.48 8.67 6.09
N LEU A 47 -0.98 9.42 5.11
CA LEU A 47 -1.31 10.81 4.86
C LEU A 47 -2.27 10.96 3.68
N SER A 48 -2.22 12.08 2.94
CA SER A 48 -3.10 12.30 1.79
C SER A 48 -2.73 11.41 0.60
N GLY A 49 -3.57 10.45 0.28
CA GLY A 49 -3.35 9.51 -0.82
C GLY A 49 -4.57 8.65 -1.12
N CYS A 50 -4.40 7.69 -2.03
CA CYS A 50 -5.46 6.78 -2.46
C CYS A 50 -5.49 5.44 -1.70
N THR A 51 -4.59 5.25 -0.72
CA THR A 51 -4.41 3.99 0.02
C THR A 51 -3.92 2.82 -0.86
N GLY A 52 -3.53 3.08 -2.10
CA GLY A 52 -3.10 2.06 -3.05
C GLY A 52 -1.83 1.33 -2.64
N CYS A 53 -0.91 1.99 -1.91
CA CYS A 53 0.30 1.36 -1.42
C CYS A 53 0.00 0.39 -0.28
N THR A 54 -0.93 0.73 0.61
CA THR A 54 -1.46 -0.19 1.65
C THR A 54 -2.10 -1.42 1.01
N VAL A 55 -2.94 -1.24 -0.02
CA VAL A 55 -3.57 -2.35 -0.76
C VAL A 55 -2.52 -3.23 -1.43
N ALA A 56 -1.54 -2.63 -2.12
CA ALA A 56 -0.47 -3.38 -2.76
C ALA A 56 0.38 -4.18 -1.77
N LEU A 57 0.58 -3.65 -0.56
CA LEU A 57 1.23 -4.38 0.53
C LEU A 57 0.37 -5.56 0.99
N ALA A 58 -0.94 -5.35 1.15
CA ALA A 58 -1.89 -6.37 1.56
C ALA A 58 -2.06 -7.48 0.50
N ASP A 59 -2.01 -7.16 -0.77
CA ASP A 59 -2.11 -8.11 -1.89
C ASP A 59 -0.96 -9.13 -1.94
N ASN A 60 0.10 -8.90 -1.17
CA ASN A 60 1.17 -9.89 -1.00
C ASN A 60 0.77 -11.08 -0.10
N TYR A 61 -0.45 -11.11 0.42
CA TYR A 61 -1.08 -12.21 1.18
C TYR A 61 -0.11 -13.00 2.08
N ALA A 62 0.30 -14.20 1.65
CA ALA A 62 1.17 -15.08 2.41
C ALA A 62 2.56 -14.47 2.70
N GLY A 63 3.06 -13.61 1.81
CA GLY A 63 4.32 -12.88 2.02
C GLY A 63 4.19 -11.88 3.17
N LEU A 64 3.10 -11.11 3.23
CA LEU A 64 2.84 -10.18 4.31
C LEU A 64 2.71 -10.91 5.66
N LEU A 65 1.95 -12.00 5.71
CA LEU A 65 1.81 -12.81 6.92
C LEU A 65 3.17 -13.35 7.41
N THR A 66 3.99 -13.85 6.49
CA THR A 66 5.34 -14.32 6.82
C THR A 66 6.23 -13.19 7.35
N LEU A 67 6.12 -12.00 6.75
CA LEU A 67 6.86 -10.81 7.18
C LEU A 67 6.50 -10.42 8.63
N LEU A 68 5.21 -10.32 8.94
CA LEU A 68 4.71 -9.96 10.26
C LEU A 68 4.98 -11.06 11.31
N ASP A 69 4.91 -12.32 10.90
CA ASP A 69 5.17 -13.44 11.82
C ASP A 69 6.64 -13.57 12.21
N LYS A 70 7.56 -13.37 11.25
CA LYS A 70 8.98 -13.71 11.45
C LYS A 70 9.92 -12.54 11.61
N TYR A 71 9.67 -11.40 10.94
CA TYR A 71 10.66 -10.36 10.77
C TYR A 71 10.26 -9.01 11.33
N VAL A 72 8.96 -8.71 11.37
CA VAL A 72 8.46 -7.39 11.70
C VAL A 72 7.46 -7.45 12.84
N ASP A 73 7.61 -6.53 13.78
CA ASP A 73 6.64 -6.23 14.82
C ASP A 73 5.93 -4.91 14.47
N LEU A 74 4.68 -5.01 14.01
CA LEU A 74 3.90 -3.86 13.59
C LEU A 74 3.34 -3.12 14.81
N LYS A 75 3.92 -1.97 15.15
CA LYS A 75 3.55 -1.16 16.31
C LYS A 75 2.46 -0.14 16.02
N TYR A 76 2.43 0.40 14.80
CA TYR A 76 1.49 1.42 14.40
C TYR A 76 1.13 1.27 12.92
N MET A 77 -0.17 1.13 12.66
CA MET A 77 -0.77 1.20 11.33
C MET A 77 -2.27 1.45 11.50
N PRO A 78 -2.80 2.63 11.20
CA PRO A 78 -4.20 2.97 11.48
C PRO A 78 -5.24 2.03 10.88
N THR A 79 -4.88 1.32 9.80
CA THR A 79 -5.77 0.39 9.10
C THR A 79 -5.73 -1.05 9.61
N LEU A 80 -4.65 -1.47 10.27
CA LEU A 80 -4.44 -2.87 10.69
C LEU A 80 -4.11 -3.05 12.17
N ALA A 81 -3.64 -2.00 12.85
CA ALA A 81 -3.25 -2.07 14.24
C ALA A 81 -4.19 -1.21 15.11
N ASP A 82 -4.43 -1.64 16.35
CA ASP A 82 -5.29 -0.92 17.30
C ASP A 82 -4.62 0.32 17.92
N ALA A 83 -3.31 0.48 17.71
CA ALA A 83 -2.56 1.63 18.25
C ALA A 83 -3.05 2.94 17.63
N ARG A 84 -3.43 3.89 18.48
CA ARG A 84 -3.95 5.22 18.09
C ARG A 84 -2.85 6.25 17.83
N HIS A 85 -1.66 6.03 18.37
CA HIS A 85 -0.52 6.93 18.28
C HIS A 85 0.73 6.15 17.92
N ILE A 86 1.58 6.77 17.12
CA ILE A 86 2.85 6.16 16.78
C ILE A 86 3.74 6.05 18.02
N GLN A 87 4.34 4.88 18.19
CA GLN A 87 5.32 4.59 19.23
C GLN A 87 6.74 4.74 18.67
N GLN A 88 7.74 4.64 19.55
CA GLN A 88 9.13 4.55 19.12
C GLN A 88 9.32 3.28 18.27
N VAL A 89 9.81 3.44 17.04
CA VAL A 89 10.01 2.35 16.10
C VAL A 89 11.34 2.48 15.35
N ASP A 90 11.83 1.36 14.84
CA ASP A 90 13.07 1.34 14.05
C ASP A 90 12.84 1.93 12.65
N VAL A 91 11.74 1.54 12.02
CA VAL A 91 11.38 1.98 10.66
C VAL A 91 9.94 2.46 10.62
N SER A 92 9.70 3.59 9.98
CA SER A 92 8.35 4.02 9.60
C SER A 92 8.20 4.16 8.10
N PHE A 93 7.17 3.55 7.55
CA PHE A 93 6.70 3.85 6.21
C PHE A 93 5.71 5.00 6.26
N VAL A 94 5.88 5.96 5.36
CA VAL A 94 4.95 7.08 5.15
C VAL A 94 4.36 6.96 3.77
N GLU A 95 3.05 6.74 3.69
CA GLU A 95 2.26 6.72 2.47
C GLU A 95 1.47 8.03 2.34
N GLY A 96 1.36 8.53 1.12
CA GLY A 96 0.63 9.76 0.84
C GLY A 96 1.51 11.00 0.90
N SER A 97 0.97 12.14 0.50
CA SER A 97 1.64 13.42 0.55
C SER A 97 1.14 14.27 1.72
N VAL A 98 1.92 15.29 2.10
CA VAL A 98 1.54 16.23 3.16
C VAL A 98 0.93 17.46 2.55
N CYS A 99 -0.31 17.77 2.93
CA CYS A 99 -0.89 19.07 2.67
C CYS A 99 -0.34 20.07 3.69
N ILE A 100 0.46 21.05 3.25
CA ILE A 100 1.12 22.02 4.14
C ILE A 100 0.10 22.86 4.92
N ASN A 101 -1.08 23.08 4.35
CA ASN A 101 -2.16 23.82 4.99
C ASN A 101 -2.94 22.99 6.03
N ASP A 102 -2.75 21.68 6.04
CA ASP A 102 -3.32 20.79 7.06
C ASP A 102 -2.30 20.61 8.20
N LYS A 103 -2.54 21.34 9.28
CA LYS A 103 -1.66 21.31 10.45
C LYS A 103 -1.58 19.93 11.09
N LEU A 104 -2.67 19.16 11.07
CA LEU A 104 -2.71 17.82 11.67
C LEU A 104 -1.81 16.85 10.87
N ALA A 105 -1.88 16.88 9.54
CA ALA A 105 -1.02 16.06 8.69
C ALA A 105 0.47 16.41 8.86
N VAL A 106 0.77 17.70 9.00
CA VAL A 106 2.14 18.18 9.25
C VAL A 106 2.65 17.72 10.63
N GLU A 107 1.82 17.81 11.66
CA GLU A 107 2.14 17.37 13.01
C GLU A 107 2.35 15.85 13.05
N GLU A 108 1.49 15.07 12.41
CA GLU A 108 1.60 13.61 12.32
C GLU A 108 2.91 13.19 11.64
N LEU A 109 3.29 13.87 10.54
CA LEU A 109 4.57 13.59 9.88
C LEU A 109 5.78 13.92 10.78
N LYS A 110 5.73 15.04 11.52
CA LYS A 110 6.79 15.40 12.46
C LYS A 110 6.90 14.38 13.58
N GLU A 111 5.78 13.99 14.16
CA GLU A 111 5.74 12.96 15.20
C GLU A 111 6.30 11.63 14.68
N THR A 112 5.92 11.23 13.46
CA THR A 112 6.46 10.05 12.79
C THR A 112 7.98 10.15 12.67
N ARG A 113 8.51 11.30 12.24
CA ARG A 113 9.96 11.50 12.10
C ARG A 113 10.69 11.44 13.45
N GLU A 114 10.14 12.05 14.48
CA GLU A 114 10.72 12.08 15.81
C GLU A 114 10.77 10.70 16.48
N LYS A 115 9.76 9.88 16.25
CA LYS A 115 9.60 8.56 16.85
C LYS A 115 10.19 7.42 16.01
N SER A 116 10.85 7.71 14.88
CA SER A 116 11.39 6.70 13.98
C SER A 116 12.89 6.89 13.78
N THR A 117 13.63 5.79 13.81
CA THR A 117 15.06 5.82 13.46
C THR A 117 15.21 6.07 11.97
N ILE A 118 14.46 5.35 11.15
CA ILE A 118 14.44 5.47 9.69
C ILE A 118 13.02 5.77 9.24
N VAL A 119 12.86 6.77 8.36
CA VAL A 119 11.60 7.06 7.67
C VAL A 119 11.75 6.77 6.19
N VAL A 120 10.83 5.99 5.65
CA VAL A 120 10.79 5.57 4.25
C VAL A 120 9.54 6.14 3.59
N ALA A 121 9.71 6.96 2.56
CA ALA A 121 8.62 7.42 1.71
C ALA A 121 8.15 6.27 0.81
N LEU A 122 6.89 5.86 0.96
CA LEU A 122 6.31 4.74 0.24
C LEU A 122 5.32 5.24 -0.82
N GLY A 123 5.61 4.88 -2.07
CA GLY A 123 4.77 5.20 -3.21
C GLY A 123 4.94 6.61 -3.77
N GLY A 124 4.34 6.83 -4.94
CA GLY A 124 4.54 8.07 -5.71
C GLY A 124 4.04 9.34 -5.01
N CYS A 125 2.99 9.25 -4.20
CA CYS A 125 2.48 10.41 -3.46
C CYS A 125 3.47 10.88 -2.41
N ALA A 126 4.08 9.99 -1.65
CA ALA A 126 5.08 10.33 -0.64
C ALA A 126 6.41 10.79 -1.27
N CYS A 127 6.81 10.18 -2.41
CA CYS A 127 8.11 10.46 -3.01
C CYS A 127 8.15 11.77 -3.80
N TYR A 128 7.08 12.11 -4.54
CA TYR A 128 7.06 13.26 -5.44
C TYR A 128 5.68 13.92 -5.62
N GLY A 129 4.75 13.63 -4.72
CA GLY A 129 3.41 14.22 -4.69
C GLY A 129 2.42 13.60 -5.67
N ASN A 130 2.86 12.90 -6.71
CA ASN A 130 2.02 12.24 -7.72
C ASN A 130 0.73 13.04 -8.03
N ILE A 131 -0.45 12.39 -7.99
CA ILE A 131 -1.74 13.05 -8.28
C ILE A 131 -2.13 14.09 -7.23
N THR A 132 -1.74 13.91 -5.99
CA THR A 132 -2.10 14.79 -4.88
C THR A 132 -1.52 16.21 -5.04
N ARG A 133 -0.38 16.37 -5.74
CA ARG A 133 0.22 17.67 -6.04
C ARG A 133 -0.67 18.60 -6.88
N PHE A 134 -1.65 18.04 -7.59
CA PHE A 134 -2.61 18.81 -8.38
C PHE A 134 -3.85 19.20 -7.56
N GLY A 135 -3.95 18.76 -6.32
CA GLY A 135 -5.00 19.17 -5.40
C GLY A 135 -4.89 20.65 -5.03
N ARG A 136 -6.04 21.28 -4.74
CA ARG A 136 -6.05 22.62 -4.17
C ARG A 136 -5.68 22.53 -2.70
N GLY A 137 -4.61 23.20 -2.29
CA GLY A 137 -4.20 23.20 -0.88
C GLY A 137 -2.70 23.24 -0.64
N GLY A 138 -1.87 23.26 -1.69
CA GLY A 138 -0.41 23.38 -1.57
C GLY A 138 0.24 22.14 -0.96
N GLN A 139 0.26 21.07 -1.73
CA GLN A 139 1.00 19.84 -1.39
C GLN A 139 2.36 19.79 -2.07
#